data_3f5590a93c5ff88e9edda86d53972af7
#
_entry.id   3f5590a93c5ff88e9edda86d53972af7
#
_cell.length_a   1.000
_cell.length_b   1.000
_cell.length_c   1.000
_cell.angle_alpha   90.00
_cell.angle_beta   90.00
_cell.angle_gamma   90.00
#
_symmetry.space_group_name_H-M   'P 1'
#
loop_
_entity.id
_entity.type
_entity.pdbx_description
1 polymer ?
#
loop_
_entity_poly.entity_id
_entity_poly.type
_entity_poly.pdbx_seq_one_letter_code
_entity_poly.pdbx_strand_id
1 'polypeptide(L)'
;MPAGGREKMRYIVNSREMNLYDSRTIEEFHMPQAVLMERAAFSFVETLRREKRNTSRTLVVCGSGNNGGDGYAIARILMQAGNTVDVLEAPHTGKASVGNQLQKKIFLAYGGKILTEFPEGKSYTLVIDAV
;
A
#
# COMPACT_ATOMS: atom_id res chain seq x y z
N MET A 1 -21.96 9.57 -20.52
CA MET A 1 -21.42 9.30 -19.98
C MET A 1 -21.17 9.65 -19.34
N PRO A 2 -21.56 9.89 -19.16
CA PRO A 2 -20.76 10.27 -18.64
C PRO A 2 -20.00 9.53 -18.23
N ALA A 3 -20.00 9.15 -18.82
CA ALA A 3 -18.85 8.33 -18.74
C ALA A 3 -17.66 9.00 -18.21
N GLY A 4 -17.64 10.27 -18.31
CA GLY A 4 -16.53 11.02 -17.74
C GLY A 4 -16.32 10.73 -16.27
N GLY A 5 -17.40 10.56 -15.52
CA GLY A 5 -17.28 10.23 -14.11
C GLY A 5 -16.66 8.86 -13.91
N ARG A 6 -17.04 7.90 -14.72
CA ARG A 6 -16.51 6.56 -14.60
C ARG A 6 -15.06 6.49 -15.01
N GLU A 7 -14.67 7.24 -16.01
CA GLU A 7 -13.28 7.25 -16.44
C GLU A 7 -12.36 7.78 -15.36
N LYS A 8 -12.89 8.68 -14.54
CA LYS A 8 -12.12 9.21 -13.42
C LYS A 8 -12.30 8.38 -12.17
N MET A 9 -13.21 7.43 -12.21
CA MET A 9 -13.47 6.60 -11.05
C MET A 9 -12.27 5.72 -10.78
N ARG A 10 -11.85 5.73 -9.55
CA ARG A 10 -10.72 4.93 -9.12
C ARG A 10 -11.18 3.51 -8.88
N TYR A 11 -10.31 2.59 -9.17
CA TYR A 11 -10.53 1.23 -8.75
C TYR A 11 -10.01 1.09 -7.32
N ILE A 12 -10.85 0.65 -6.41
CA ILE A 12 -10.49 0.51 -5.01
C ILE A 12 -10.26 -0.96 -4.71
N VAL A 13 -9.07 -1.28 -4.22
CA VAL A 13 -8.74 -2.63 -3.83
C VAL A 13 -8.31 -2.62 -2.37
N ASN A 14 -8.44 -3.77 -1.72
CA ASN A 14 -8.12 -3.93 -0.31
C ASN A 14 -6.92 -4.85 -0.17
N SER A 15 -5.93 -4.42 0.59
CA SER A 15 -4.71 -5.19 0.80
C SER A 15 -4.79 -6.14 1.99
N ARG A 16 -5.91 -6.12 2.72
CA ARG A 16 -6.01 -6.87 3.97
C ARG A 16 -5.77 -8.35 3.81
N GLU A 17 -6.16 -8.92 2.69
CA GLU A 17 -5.99 -10.35 2.47
C GLU A 17 -4.55 -10.76 2.24
N MET A 18 -3.64 -9.81 2.08
CA MET A 18 -2.23 -10.13 1.91
C MET A 18 -1.62 -10.76 3.15
N ASN A 19 -2.18 -10.49 4.32
CA ASN A 19 -1.60 -10.93 5.57
C ASN A 19 -2.03 -12.33 5.95
N LEU A 20 -1.96 -13.25 4.99
CA LEU A 20 -2.41 -14.62 5.22
C LEU A 20 -1.27 -15.56 5.58
N TYR A 21 -0.12 -15.04 5.96
CA TYR A 21 0.96 -15.91 6.38
C TYR A 21 0.69 -16.42 7.79
N ASP A 22 1.03 -17.69 7.98
CA ASP A 22 0.89 -18.35 9.25
C ASP A 22 1.96 -17.84 10.20
N SER A 23 1.58 -17.50 11.43
CA SER A 23 2.55 -17.05 12.43
C SER A 23 3.62 -18.09 12.69
N ARG A 24 3.33 -19.38 12.45
CA ARG A 24 4.34 -20.43 12.58
C ARG A 24 5.50 -20.25 11.61
N THR A 25 5.25 -19.60 10.48
CA THR A 25 6.34 -19.34 9.54
C THR A 25 7.41 -18.47 10.18
N ILE A 26 7.01 -17.49 10.99
CA ILE A 26 7.96 -16.63 11.66
C ILE A 26 8.67 -17.41 12.78
N GLU A 27 7.89 -18.14 13.58
CA GLU A 27 8.44 -18.80 14.75
C GLU A 27 9.26 -20.04 14.42
N GLU A 28 8.72 -20.91 13.58
CA GLU A 28 9.38 -22.20 13.30
C GLU A 28 10.45 -22.10 12.24
N PHE A 29 10.26 -21.26 11.25
CA PHE A 29 11.21 -21.16 10.14
C PHE A 29 12.08 -19.92 10.23
N HIS A 30 11.93 -19.13 11.29
CA HIS A 30 12.75 -17.95 11.55
C HIS A 30 12.71 -16.92 10.41
N MET A 31 11.61 -16.89 9.68
CA MET A 31 11.45 -15.94 8.59
C MET A 31 11.06 -14.58 9.17
N PRO A 32 11.86 -13.52 9.01
CA PRO A 32 11.51 -12.21 9.54
C PRO A 32 10.21 -11.69 8.95
N GLN A 33 9.41 -11.03 9.80
CA GLN A 33 8.14 -10.48 9.35
C GLN A 33 8.34 -9.51 8.18
N ALA A 34 9.41 -8.71 8.21
CA ALA A 34 9.66 -7.75 7.13
C ALA A 34 9.84 -8.44 5.79
N VAL A 35 10.47 -9.60 5.77
CA VAL A 35 10.65 -10.37 4.53
C VAL A 35 9.30 -10.87 4.03
N LEU A 36 8.46 -11.37 4.93
CA LEU A 36 7.13 -11.83 4.55
C LEU A 36 6.28 -10.68 4.00
N MET A 37 6.36 -9.51 4.64
CA MET A 37 5.64 -8.34 4.16
C MET A 37 6.10 -7.92 2.78
N GLU A 38 7.41 -7.96 2.55
CA GLU A 38 7.96 -7.60 1.25
C GLU A 38 7.46 -8.55 0.16
N ARG A 39 7.47 -9.84 0.45
CA ARG A 39 7.02 -10.84 -0.51
C ARG A 39 5.52 -10.69 -0.79
N ALA A 40 4.74 -10.44 0.25
CA ALA A 40 3.31 -10.25 0.09
C ALA A 40 3.02 -9.01 -0.75
N ALA A 41 3.74 -7.93 -0.52
CA ALA A 41 3.56 -6.70 -1.28
C ALA A 41 3.91 -6.91 -2.74
N PHE A 42 5.00 -7.62 -3.01
CA PHE A 42 5.40 -7.95 -4.38
C PHE A 42 4.31 -8.76 -5.08
N SER A 43 3.78 -9.76 -4.38
CA SER A 43 2.73 -10.61 -4.93
C SER A 43 1.46 -9.80 -5.24
N PHE A 44 1.12 -8.86 -4.35
CA PHE A 44 -0.03 -8.00 -4.55
C PHE A 44 0.14 -7.15 -5.82
N VAL A 45 1.31 -6.56 -6.00
CA VAL A 45 1.59 -5.73 -7.17
C VAL A 45 1.56 -6.56 -8.44
N GLU A 46 2.08 -7.81 -8.37
CA GLU A 46 2.01 -8.70 -9.52
C GLU A 46 0.57 -9.04 -9.89
N THR A 47 -0.29 -9.20 -8.90
CA THR A 47 -1.70 -9.43 -9.15
C THR A 47 -2.34 -8.24 -9.84
N LEU A 48 -2.02 -7.02 -9.40
CA LEU A 48 -2.51 -5.82 -10.07
C LEU A 48 -2.09 -5.79 -11.53
N ARG A 49 -0.85 -6.18 -11.79
CA ARG A 49 -0.31 -6.19 -13.14
C ARG A 49 -1.02 -7.23 -14.01
N ARG A 50 -1.21 -8.43 -13.47
CA ARG A 50 -1.89 -9.48 -14.22
C ARG A 50 -3.34 -9.10 -14.52
N GLU A 51 -3.98 -8.37 -13.61
CA GLU A 51 -5.35 -7.90 -13.81
C GLU A 51 -5.40 -6.64 -14.65
N LYS A 52 -4.26 -6.14 -15.08
CA LYS A 52 -4.16 -4.95 -15.92
C LYS A 52 -4.78 -3.72 -15.27
N ARG A 53 -4.63 -3.60 -13.95
CA ARG A 53 -5.08 -2.41 -13.25
C ARG A 53 -4.19 -1.24 -13.62
N ASN A 54 -4.80 -0.08 -13.77
CA ASN A 54 -4.04 1.11 -14.09
C ASN A 54 -3.47 1.70 -12.79
N THR A 55 -2.17 1.52 -12.58
CA THR A 55 -1.48 1.97 -11.38
C THR A 55 -0.75 3.29 -11.59
N SER A 56 -0.93 3.94 -12.72
CA SER A 56 -0.11 5.10 -13.08
C SER A 56 -0.22 6.23 -12.06
N ARG A 57 -1.37 6.41 -11.42
CA ARG A 57 -1.53 7.39 -10.35
C ARG A 57 -2.29 6.73 -9.22
N THR A 58 -1.56 6.26 -8.24
CA THR A 58 -2.10 5.44 -7.17
C THR A 58 -2.10 6.21 -5.85
N LEU A 59 -3.18 6.08 -5.11
CA LEU A 59 -3.25 6.53 -3.73
C LEU A 59 -3.35 5.30 -2.86
N VAL A 60 -2.46 5.19 -1.87
CA VAL A 60 -2.50 4.11 -0.89
C VAL A 60 -2.89 4.73 0.45
N VAL A 61 -3.98 4.24 1.03
CA VAL A 61 -4.43 4.73 2.34
C VAL A 61 -3.93 3.74 3.37
N CYS A 62 -3.04 4.20 4.26
CA CYS A 62 -2.38 3.33 5.22
C CYS A 62 -2.88 3.57 6.63
N GLY A 63 -3.28 2.51 7.31
CA GLY A 63 -3.55 2.55 8.74
C GLY A 63 -2.29 2.35 9.54
N SER A 64 -2.43 2.18 10.85
CA SER A 64 -1.29 2.09 11.75
C SER A 64 -0.87 0.66 12.08
N GLY A 65 -1.62 -0.33 11.62
CA GLY A 65 -1.30 -1.73 11.87
C GLY A 65 -0.43 -2.33 10.77
N ASN A 66 -0.30 -3.65 10.79
CA ASN A 66 0.51 -4.35 9.81
C ASN A 66 -0.06 -4.23 8.40
N ASN A 67 -1.38 -4.12 8.27
CA ASN A 67 -1.98 -3.92 6.97
C ASN A 67 -1.50 -2.60 6.35
N GLY A 68 -1.41 -1.54 7.16
CA GLY A 68 -0.84 -0.28 6.70
C GLY A 68 0.63 -0.42 6.33
N GLY A 69 1.37 -1.26 7.06
CA GLY A 69 2.75 -1.56 6.73
C GLY A 69 2.85 -2.18 5.34
N ASP A 70 1.96 -3.12 5.02
CA ASP A 70 1.89 -3.68 3.67
C ASP A 70 1.62 -2.58 2.66
N GLY A 71 0.76 -1.62 3.01
CA GLY A 71 0.46 -0.50 2.13
C GLY A 71 1.68 0.33 1.80
N TYR A 72 2.51 0.63 2.80
CA TYR A 72 3.75 1.36 2.55
C TYR A 72 4.68 0.57 1.63
N ALA A 73 4.77 -0.74 1.82
CA ALA A 73 5.61 -1.58 0.96
C ALA A 73 5.09 -1.59 -0.47
N ILE A 74 3.77 -1.73 -0.65
CA ILE A 74 3.15 -1.67 -1.98
C ILE A 74 3.44 -0.32 -2.64
N ALA A 75 3.26 0.77 -1.88
CA ALA A 75 3.49 2.11 -2.41
C ALA A 75 4.92 2.27 -2.91
N ARG A 76 5.89 1.80 -2.13
CA ARG A 76 7.28 1.88 -2.53
C ARG A 76 7.55 1.08 -3.80
N ILE A 77 7.03 -0.14 -3.87
CA ILE A 77 7.24 -0.98 -5.03
C ILE A 77 6.66 -0.33 -6.29
N LEU A 78 5.44 0.20 -6.19
CA LEU A 78 4.82 0.88 -7.31
C LEU A 78 5.60 2.12 -7.72
N MET A 79 6.08 2.88 -6.75
CA MET A 79 6.87 4.08 -7.02
C MET A 79 8.16 3.72 -7.73
N GLN A 80 8.84 2.67 -7.28
CA GLN A 80 10.07 2.22 -7.90
C GLN A 80 9.85 1.70 -9.32
N ALA A 81 8.64 1.25 -9.61
CA ALA A 81 8.29 0.80 -10.96
C ALA A 81 7.91 1.96 -11.88
N GLY A 82 7.99 3.20 -11.40
CA GLY A 82 7.75 4.37 -12.24
C GLY A 82 6.38 4.99 -12.12
N ASN A 83 5.52 4.47 -11.23
CA ASN A 83 4.20 5.04 -11.04
C ASN A 83 4.25 6.24 -10.12
N THR A 84 3.30 7.16 -10.28
CA THR A 84 3.13 8.27 -9.35
C THR A 84 2.28 7.76 -8.19
N VAL A 85 2.83 7.83 -6.99
CA VAL A 85 2.19 7.24 -5.81
C VAL A 85 2.16 8.26 -4.68
N ASP A 86 0.99 8.44 -4.10
CA ASP A 86 0.83 9.17 -2.85
C ASP A 86 0.34 8.21 -1.78
N VAL A 87 0.79 8.42 -0.55
CA VAL A 87 0.28 7.69 0.59
C VAL A 87 -0.48 8.68 1.46
N LEU A 88 -1.69 8.28 1.85
CA LEU A 88 -2.49 9.03 2.81
C LEU A 88 -2.47 8.25 4.11
N GLU A 89 -1.98 8.87 5.16
CA GLU A 89 -1.93 8.24 6.47
C GLU A 89 -3.26 8.46 7.17
N ALA A 90 -3.94 7.36 7.48
CA ALA A 90 -5.23 7.45 8.16
C ALA A 90 -5.03 7.88 9.61
N PRO A 91 -5.94 8.69 10.15
CA PRO A 91 -5.83 9.09 11.55
C PRO A 91 -5.88 7.89 12.47
N HIS A 92 -5.07 7.92 13.51
CA HIS A 92 -5.10 6.86 14.51
C HIS A 92 -4.61 7.41 15.84
N THR A 93 -4.95 6.71 16.92
CA THR A 93 -4.43 7.00 18.22
C THR A 93 -3.45 5.88 18.58
N GLY A 94 -2.48 6.23 19.41
CA GLY A 94 -1.51 5.25 19.85
C GLY A 94 -0.40 5.03 18.83
N LYS A 95 0.38 3.99 19.08
CA LYS A 95 1.60 3.75 18.35
C LYS A 95 1.35 2.77 17.20
N ALA A 96 1.98 3.01 16.08
CA ALA A 96 1.90 2.09 14.95
C ALA A 96 2.65 0.80 15.28
N SER A 97 2.29 -0.30 14.60
CA SER A 97 2.99 -1.57 14.80
C SER A 97 4.45 -1.44 14.35
N VAL A 98 5.29 -2.35 14.83
CA VAL A 98 6.71 -2.35 14.49
C VAL A 98 6.88 -2.51 12.97
N GLY A 99 6.12 -3.42 12.37
CA GLY A 99 6.18 -3.62 10.92
C GLY A 99 5.76 -2.38 10.15
N ASN A 100 4.72 -1.70 10.62
CA ASN A 100 4.26 -0.47 10.00
C ASN A 100 5.36 0.60 10.06
N GLN A 101 5.95 0.79 11.25
CA GLN A 101 6.99 1.80 11.43
C GLN A 101 8.17 1.56 10.50
N LEU A 102 8.57 0.30 10.35
CA LEU A 102 9.69 -0.04 9.49
C LEU A 102 9.37 0.26 8.03
N GLN A 103 8.21 -0.17 7.56
CA GLN A 103 7.86 0.04 6.16
C GLN A 103 7.66 1.51 5.83
N LYS A 104 7.12 2.27 6.76
CA LYS A 104 6.99 3.72 6.60
C LYS A 104 8.37 4.37 6.46
N LYS A 105 9.31 3.94 7.31
CA LYS A 105 10.68 4.47 7.26
C LYS A 105 11.33 4.17 5.91
N ILE A 106 11.16 2.96 5.41
CA ILE A 106 11.73 2.58 4.12
C ILE A 106 11.10 3.41 3.00
N PHE A 107 9.78 3.55 3.02
CA PHE A 107 9.08 4.33 2.01
C PHE A 107 9.61 5.77 1.95
N LEU A 108 9.78 6.40 3.10
CA LEU A 108 10.31 7.76 3.17
C LEU A 108 11.76 7.82 2.69
N ALA A 109 12.56 6.81 3.03
CA ALA A 109 13.95 6.77 2.60
C ALA A 109 14.10 6.69 1.09
N TYR A 110 13.11 6.12 0.42
CA TYR A 110 13.09 6.03 -1.04
C TYR A 110 12.46 7.27 -1.69
N GLY A 111 12.17 8.29 -0.89
CA GLY A 111 11.63 9.53 -1.43
C GLY A 111 10.12 9.59 -1.48
N GLY A 112 9.44 8.67 -0.81
CA GLY A 112 7.98 8.65 -0.80
C GLY A 112 7.40 9.85 -0.07
N LYS A 113 6.17 10.21 -0.45
CA LYS A 113 5.47 11.34 0.14
C LYS A 113 4.25 10.84 0.90
N ILE A 114 4.10 11.32 2.13
CA ILE A 114 2.98 10.96 2.99
C ILE A 114 2.11 12.19 3.22
N LEU A 115 0.82 12.04 2.92
CA LEU A 115 -0.15 13.09 3.11
C LEU A 115 -0.96 12.80 4.36
N THR A 116 -1.39 13.84 5.06
CA THR A 116 -2.23 13.69 6.23
C THR A 116 -3.67 14.11 5.96
N GLU A 117 -3.90 14.75 4.83
CA GLU A 117 -5.23 15.17 4.41
C GLU A 117 -5.46 14.72 2.97
N PHE A 118 -6.70 14.41 2.65
CA PHE A 118 -7.03 14.01 1.30
C PHE A 118 -6.69 15.16 0.34
N PRO A 119 -5.91 14.87 -0.71
CA PRO A 119 -5.43 15.92 -1.62
C PRO A 119 -6.54 16.32 -2.59
N GLU A 120 -7.20 17.41 -2.29
CA GLU A 120 -8.25 17.92 -3.16
C GLU A 120 -7.67 18.30 -4.52
N GLY A 121 -8.46 18.09 -5.56
CA GLY A 121 -8.05 18.44 -6.90
C GLY A 121 -7.20 17.40 -7.60
N LYS A 122 -6.74 16.40 -6.88
CA LYS A 122 -5.99 15.30 -7.50
C LYS A 122 -6.91 14.17 -7.88
N SER A 123 -6.61 13.52 -8.98
CA SER A 123 -7.34 12.33 -9.38
C SER A 123 -6.38 11.16 -9.42
N TYR A 124 -6.87 10.01 -9.04
CA TYR A 124 -6.09 8.78 -9.00
C TYR A 124 -6.74 7.74 -9.89
N THR A 125 -5.91 6.89 -10.48
CA THR A 125 -6.43 5.80 -11.30
C THR A 125 -6.71 4.57 -10.46
N LEU A 126 -6.10 4.51 -9.26
CA LEU A 126 -6.26 3.37 -8.36
C LEU A 126 -6.16 3.87 -6.93
N VAL A 127 -7.02 3.35 -6.07
CA VAL A 127 -6.93 3.59 -4.63
C VAL A 127 -6.80 2.24 -3.95
N ILE A 128 -5.78 2.11 -3.11
CA ILE A 128 -5.53 0.88 -2.36
C ILE A 128 -5.87 1.14 -0.90
N ASP A 129 -6.78 0.35 -0.37
CA ASP A 129 -7.19 0.45 1.02
C ASP A 129 -6.32 -0.49 1.86
N ALA A 130 -5.46 0.10 2.68
CA ALA A 130 -4.56 -0.63 3.57
C ALA A 130 -4.75 -0.18 5.03
N VAL A 131 -6.00 0.03 5.40
CA VAL A 131 -6.35 0.46 6.77
C VAL A 131 -6.64 -0.72 7.69
#